data_90f1dde3331a3d059affcb55673c47d8
#
_entry.id   90f1dde3331a3d059affcb55673c47d8
#
_cell.length_a   1.000
_cell.length_b   1.000
_cell.length_c   1.000
_cell.angle_alpha   90.00
_cell.angle_beta   90.00
_cell.angle_gamma   90.00
#
_symmetry.space_group_name_H-M   'P 1'
#
loop_
_entity.id
_entity.type
_entity.pdbx_description
1 polymer ?
#
loop_
_entity_poly.entity_id
_entity_poly.type
_entity_poly.pdbx_seq_one_letter_code
_entity_poly.pdbx_strand_id
1 'polypeptide(L)'
;MKISIITVTFNSDKTLEETILSVINQTYKKIEYIIIDGGSTDNTLNIIDKYKNKINYFISEKDHGLYEALNKGIKKATGDVIGFIHSDDFYTSNIIIEKYASEFLKSKSDAVYSDLYYVNALNTDDVIRKWKSGEYKPKSFYFGWMPPHPTFFVKKIIYKTLGDFNLNLKSAADYELMLRFILKNKIVISYLPEYTIKMRIGGKSNASFSNRFKANKEDRQAWDINGLKPKFYTLYFKPLRKLIQFF
;
A
#
# COMPACT_ATOMS: atom_id res chain seq x y z
N MET A 1 -0.58 10.71 18.16
CA MET A 1 -1.00 10.52 16.75
C MET A 1 -1.74 9.20 16.66
N LYS A 2 -2.95 9.15 16.10
CA LYS A 2 -3.71 7.92 15.86
C LYS A 2 -3.43 7.44 14.43
N ILE A 3 -3.18 6.15 14.25
CA ILE A 3 -2.88 5.58 12.93
C ILE A 3 -3.99 4.60 12.56
N SER A 4 -4.68 4.85 11.44
CA SER A 4 -5.65 3.92 10.87
C SER A 4 -4.92 2.97 9.93
N ILE A 5 -5.01 1.68 10.21
CA ILE A 5 -4.54 0.61 9.32
C ILE A 5 -5.76 0.02 8.62
N ILE A 6 -5.73 0.02 7.30
CA ILE A 6 -6.83 -0.48 6.46
C ILE A 6 -6.37 -1.76 5.77
N THR A 7 -7.09 -2.85 6.01
CA THR A 7 -6.98 -4.09 5.25
C THR A 7 -8.17 -4.23 4.33
N VAL A 8 -7.90 -4.46 3.05
CA VAL A 8 -8.92 -4.86 2.06
C VAL A 8 -8.77 -6.34 1.77
N THR A 9 -9.89 -7.05 1.69
CA THR A 9 -9.90 -8.51 1.52
C THR A 9 -11.01 -8.98 0.59
N PHE A 10 -10.75 -10.06 -0.14
CA PHE A 10 -11.75 -10.79 -0.91
C PHE A 10 -11.27 -12.23 -1.14
N ASN A 11 -11.98 -13.21 -0.56
CA ASN A 11 -11.65 -14.63 -0.62
C ASN A 11 -10.17 -14.90 -0.25
N SER A 12 -9.81 -14.56 0.98
CA SER A 12 -8.41 -14.60 1.48
C SER A 12 -8.27 -15.47 2.74
N ASP A 13 -9.05 -16.53 2.87
CA ASP A 13 -9.10 -17.40 4.04
C ASP A 13 -7.73 -18.04 4.41
N LYS A 14 -6.81 -18.16 3.43
CA LYS A 14 -5.50 -18.77 3.64
C LYS A 14 -4.46 -17.82 4.26
N THR A 15 -4.65 -16.52 4.14
CA THR A 15 -3.60 -15.53 4.46
C THR A 15 -4.05 -14.45 5.42
N LEU A 16 -5.35 -14.11 5.43
CA LEU A 16 -5.89 -12.99 6.19
C LEU A 16 -5.61 -13.08 7.70
N GLU A 17 -5.61 -14.28 8.29
CA GLU A 17 -5.36 -14.44 9.72
C GLU A 17 -3.98 -13.92 10.12
N GLU A 18 -2.94 -14.24 9.33
CA GLU A 18 -1.59 -13.73 9.59
C GLU A 18 -1.51 -12.22 9.43
N THR A 19 -2.19 -11.65 8.42
CA THR A 19 -2.31 -10.19 8.26
C THR A 19 -2.93 -9.56 9.50
N ILE A 20 -4.08 -10.07 9.98
CA ILE A 20 -4.76 -9.55 11.19
C ILE A 20 -3.82 -9.62 12.39
N LEU A 21 -3.21 -10.77 12.63
CA LEU A 21 -2.29 -10.97 13.76
C LEU A 21 -1.12 -10.00 13.69
N SER A 22 -0.58 -9.72 12.51
CA SER A 22 0.53 -8.78 12.34
C SER A 22 0.17 -7.34 12.72
N VAL A 23 -1.12 -6.96 12.60
CA VAL A 23 -1.64 -5.64 12.97
C VAL A 23 -1.97 -5.57 14.46
N ILE A 24 -2.76 -6.54 14.97
CA ILE A 24 -3.26 -6.48 16.36
C ILE A 24 -2.18 -6.71 17.41
N ASN A 25 -1.06 -7.34 17.02
CA ASN A 25 0.10 -7.58 17.89
C ASN A 25 1.12 -6.43 17.88
N GLN A 26 0.86 -5.30 17.19
CA GLN A 26 1.75 -4.15 17.22
C GLN A 26 1.83 -3.54 18.63
N THR A 27 3.02 -3.08 19.01
CA THR A 27 3.26 -2.45 20.32
C THR A 27 2.63 -1.07 20.44
N TYR A 28 2.46 -0.37 19.32
CA TYR A 28 1.86 0.96 19.26
C TYR A 28 0.37 0.92 19.65
N LYS A 29 -0.02 1.68 20.69
CA LYS A 29 -1.37 1.56 21.30
C LYS A 29 -2.46 2.36 20.60
N LYS A 30 -2.12 3.34 19.75
CA LYS A 30 -3.11 4.23 19.10
C LYS A 30 -3.38 3.80 17.64
N ILE A 31 -3.63 2.51 17.44
CA ILE A 31 -4.03 1.94 16.15
C ILE A 31 -5.57 1.90 16.09
N GLU A 32 -6.10 2.28 14.93
CA GLU A 32 -7.46 2.01 14.49
C GLU A 32 -7.38 1.00 13.36
N TYR A 33 -7.90 -0.20 13.58
CA TYR A 33 -7.88 -1.26 12.59
C TYR A 33 -9.21 -1.35 11.86
N ILE A 34 -9.17 -1.24 10.53
CA ILE A 34 -10.33 -1.21 9.63
C ILE A 34 -10.19 -2.35 8.62
N ILE A 35 -11.22 -3.17 8.48
CA ILE A 35 -11.29 -4.22 7.45
C ILE A 35 -12.45 -3.94 6.52
N ILE A 36 -12.18 -3.94 5.22
CA ILE A 36 -13.17 -3.82 4.15
C ILE A 36 -13.12 -5.12 3.34
N ASP A 37 -14.20 -5.89 3.42
CA ASP A 37 -14.36 -7.14 2.69
C ASP A 37 -15.25 -6.93 1.45
N GLY A 38 -14.79 -7.40 0.31
CA GLY A 38 -15.44 -7.27 -1.00
C GLY A 38 -16.58 -8.27 -1.24
N GLY A 39 -17.18 -8.82 -0.18
CA GLY A 39 -18.24 -9.83 -0.26
C GLY A 39 -17.69 -11.24 -0.43
N SER A 40 -16.76 -11.64 0.41
CA SER A 40 -16.15 -12.98 0.42
C SER A 40 -17.17 -14.08 0.63
N THR A 41 -16.93 -15.23 -0.01
CA THR A 41 -17.80 -16.42 0.03
C THR A 41 -17.08 -17.66 0.58
N ASP A 42 -15.79 -17.55 0.88
CA ASP A 42 -14.97 -18.56 1.56
C ASP A 42 -14.97 -18.36 3.09
N ASN A 43 -14.01 -18.93 3.79
CA ASN A 43 -13.93 -18.83 5.25
C ASN A 43 -13.41 -17.46 5.77
N THR A 44 -13.19 -16.47 4.91
CA THR A 44 -12.67 -15.13 5.26
C THR A 44 -13.48 -14.45 6.36
N LEU A 45 -14.84 -14.49 6.26
CA LEU A 45 -15.70 -13.84 7.23
C LEU A 45 -15.62 -14.46 8.63
N ASN A 46 -15.47 -15.78 8.72
CA ASN A 46 -15.30 -16.48 9.99
C ASN A 46 -13.96 -16.10 10.66
N ILE A 47 -12.91 -15.92 9.86
CA ILE A 47 -11.62 -15.44 10.38
C ILE A 47 -11.75 -14.02 10.93
N ILE A 48 -12.45 -13.12 10.25
CA ILE A 48 -12.68 -11.75 10.74
C ILE A 48 -13.48 -11.77 12.05
N ASP A 49 -14.55 -12.58 12.13
CA ASP A 49 -15.39 -12.67 13.34
C ASP A 49 -14.58 -13.15 14.57
N LYS A 50 -13.64 -14.06 14.39
CA LYS A 50 -12.72 -14.51 15.45
C LYS A 50 -11.96 -13.36 16.13
N TYR A 51 -11.66 -12.29 15.37
CA TYR A 51 -10.89 -11.14 15.85
C TYR A 51 -11.70 -9.85 15.97
N LYS A 52 -13.04 -9.90 15.88
CA LYS A 52 -13.93 -8.74 15.87
C LYS A 52 -13.70 -7.75 17.02
N ASN A 53 -13.35 -8.25 18.21
CA ASN A 53 -13.09 -7.42 19.40
C ASN A 53 -11.79 -6.60 19.29
N LYS A 54 -10.96 -6.83 18.27
CA LYS A 54 -9.70 -6.11 17.98
C LYS A 54 -9.80 -5.24 16.72
N ILE A 55 -10.92 -5.31 16.00
CA ILE A 55 -11.18 -4.57 14.77
C ILE A 55 -12.13 -3.41 15.10
N ASN A 56 -11.71 -2.18 14.79
CA ASN A 56 -12.49 -0.98 15.12
C ASN A 56 -13.65 -0.74 14.15
N TYR A 57 -13.49 -1.15 12.89
CA TYR A 57 -14.53 -1.08 11.88
C TYR A 57 -14.40 -2.24 10.90
N PHE A 58 -15.53 -2.85 10.58
CA PHE A 58 -15.64 -3.92 9.59
C PHE A 58 -16.91 -3.73 8.75
N ILE A 59 -16.79 -3.95 7.45
CA ILE A 59 -17.92 -4.08 6.54
C ILE A 59 -17.61 -5.15 5.50
N SER A 60 -18.62 -5.96 5.16
CA SER A 60 -18.58 -6.91 4.05
C SER A 60 -19.69 -6.55 3.08
N GLU A 61 -19.30 -6.13 1.89
CA GLU A 61 -20.22 -5.79 0.81
C GLU A 61 -19.49 -5.90 -0.53
N LYS A 62 -20.21 -6.25 -1.59
CA LYS A 62 -19.62 -6.32 -2.93
C LYS A 62 -19.01 -4.98 -3.35
N ASP A 63 -17.81 -5.01 -3.87
CA ASP A 63 -17.13 -3.87 -4.46
C ASP A 63 -16.82 -4.10 -5.95
N HIS A 64 -16.41 -3.02 -6.65
CA HIS A 64 -16.00 -3.07 -8.06
C HIS A 64 -14.48 -3.14 -8.22
N GLY A 65 -13.77 -3.51 -7.15
CA GLY A 65 -12.33 -3.75 -7.13
C GLY A 65 -11.58 -3.10 -5.99
N LEU A 66 -10.29 -3.40 -5.92
CA LEU A 66 -9.36 -3.04 -4.85
C LEU A 66 -9.45 -1.56 -4.43
N TYR A 67 -9.42 -0.63 -5.38
CA TYR A 67 -9.34 0.79 -5.09
C TYR A 67 -10.66 1.36 -4.54
N GLU A 68 -11.81 0.77 -4.89
CA GLU A 68 -13.08 1.12 -4.25
C GLU A 68 -13.10 0.70 -2.78
N ALA A 69 -12.65 -0.51 -2.48
CA ALA A 69 -12.52 -0.98 -1.10
C ALA A 69 -11.56 -0.10 -0.28
N LEU A 70 -10.38 0.28 -0.86
CA LEU A 70 -9.45 1.20 -0.22
C LEU A 70 -10.09 2.57 0.06
N ASN A 71 -10.85 3.13 -0.90
CA ASN A 71 -11.55 4.40 -0.72
C ASN A 71 -12.64 4.32 0.36
N LYS A 72 -13.35 3.19 0.47
CA LYS A 72 -14.30 2.94 1.58
C LYS A 72 -13.56 2.99 2.93
N GLY A 73 -12.41 2.33 3.01
CA GLY A 73 -11.56 2.36 4.21
C GLY A 73 -11.06 3.76 4.56
N ILE A 74 -10.56 4.55 3.58
CA ILE A 74 -10.12 5.93 3.78
C ILE A 74 -11.24 6.80 4.36
N LYS A 75 -12.46 6.68 3.83
CA LYS A 75 -13.65 7.43 4.32
C LYS A 75 -14.00 7.08 5.76
N LYS A 76 -13.79 5.83 6.18
CA LYS A 76 -14.07 5.36 7.54
C LYS A 76 -12.97 5.65 8.54
N ALA A 77 -11.73 5.78 8.08
CA ALA A 77 -10.58 6.08 8.92
C ALA A 77 -10.77 7.38 9.71
N THR A 78 -10.48 7.36 11.01
CA THR A 78 -10.55 8.53 11.90
C THR A 78 -9.17 8.95 12.41
N GLY A 79 -8.12 8.16 12.13
CA GLY A 79 -6.75 8.45 12.52
C GLY A 79 -6.14 9.67 11.79
N ASP A 80 -5.06 10.17 12.36
CA ASP A 80 -4.28 11.29 11.80
C ASP A 80 -3.50 10.86 10.54
N VAL A 81 -3.11 9.57 10.52
CA VAL A 81 -2.34 8.92 9.45
C VAL A 81 -3.07 7.66 9.01
N ILE A 82 -3.00 7.35 7.72
CA ILE A 82 -3.58 6.16 7.09
C ILE A 82 -2.44 5.33 6.50
N GLY A 83 -2.42 4.04 6.83
CA GLY A 83 -1.59 3.01 6.21
C GLY A 83 -2.45 1.87 5.69
N PHE A 84 -1.94 1.14 4.70
CA PHE A 84 -2.60 -0.02 4.12
C PHE A 84 -1.78 -1.28 4.35
N ILE A 85 -2.47 -2.39 4.53
CA ILE A 85 -1.89 -3.71 4.47
C ILE A 85 -2.89 -4.65 3.81
N HIS A 86 -2.49 -5.31 2.71
CA HIS A 86 -3.38 -6.21 1.99
C HIS A 86 -3.52 -7.55 2.72
N SER A 87 -4.56 -8.29 2.39
CA SER A 87 -4.94 -9.54 3.09
C SER A 87 -3.97 -10.71 2.92
N ASP A 88 -2.95 -10.55 2.08
CA ASP A 88 -1.86 -11.50 1.85
C ASP A 88 -0.49 -10.99 2.32
N ASP A 89 -0.43 -9.76 2.89
CA ASP A 89 0.77 -9.11 3.38
C ASP A 89 0.79 -9.05 4.92
N PHE A 90 1.98 -8.87 5.51
CA PHE A 90 2.13 -8.72 6.96
C PHE A 90 3.37 -7.91 7.34
N TYR A 91 3.32 -7.29 8.53
CA TYR A 91 4.45 -6.53 9.07
C TYR A 91 5.59 -7.45 9.48
N THR A 92 6.83 -7.02 9.26
CA THR A 92 8.06 -7.78 9.59
C THR A 92 8.30 -7.93 11.09
N SER A 93 7.72 -7.05 11.91
CA SER A 93 7.80 -7.14 13.38
C SER A 93 6.65 -6.37 14.05
N ASN A 94 6.52 -6.56 15.36
CA ASN A 94 5.48 -5.94 16.17
C ASN A 94 5.75 -4.46 16.55
N ILE A 95 6.89 -3.87 16.18
CA ILE A 95 7.26 -2.47 16.48
C ILE A 95 7.17 -1.57 15.24
N ILE A 96 6.70 -2.07 14.10
CA ILE A 96 6.71 -1.33 12.82
C ILE A 96 5.88 -0.05 12.91
N ILE A 97 4.66 -0.12 13.46
CA ILE A 97 3.79 1.06 13.54
C ILE A 97 4.37 2.12 14.48
N GLU A 98 5.08 1.72 15.53
CA GLU A 98 5.79 2.64 16.41
C GLU A 98 6.93 3.37 15.67
N LYS A 99 7.66 2.68 14.79
CA LYS A 99 8.71 3.28 13.97
C LYS A 99 8.14 4.30 12.98
N TYR A 100 7.02 3.99 12.31
CA TYR A 100 6.32 4.97 11.48
C TYR A 100 5.87 6.19 12.31
N ALA A 101 5.26 5.96 13.47
CA ALA A 101 4.84 7.05 14.36
C ALA A 101 6.00 7.96 14.76
N SER A 102 7.14 7.36 15.13
CA SER A 102 8.36 8.08 15.49
C SER A 102 8.92 8.88 14.31
N GLU A 103 8.93 8.28 13.09
CA GLU A 103 9.42 8.97 11.91
C GLU A 103 8.53 10.17 11.52
N PHE A 104 7.20 10.05 11.61
CA PHE A 104 6.30 11.19 11.42
C PHE A 104 6.56 12.34 12.41
N LEU A 105 6.81 12.02 13.68
CA LEU A 105 7.10 13.03 14.71
C LEU A 105 8.44 13.74 14.46
N LYS A 106 9.46 12.97 14.07
CA LYS A 106 10.81 13.46 13.80
C LYS A 106 10.88 14.31 12.53
N SER A 107 10.36 13.80 11.42
CA SER A 107 10.47 14.44 10.10
C SER A 107 9.45 15.54 9.86
N LYS A 108 8.33 15.54 10.62
CA LYS A 108 7.13 16.38 10.39
C LYS A 108 6.57 16.23 8.98
N SER A 109 6.88 15.12 8.29
CA SER A 109 6.47 14.85 6.91
C SER A 109 4.96 14.66 6.79
N ASP A 110 4.46 14.75 5.55
CA ASP A 110 3.06 14.49 5.21
C ASP A 110 2.83 13.01 4.90
N ALA A 111 3.89 12.31 4.47
CA ALA A 111 3.90 10.88 4.30
C ALA A 111 5.25 10.27 4.65
N VAL A 112 5.23 8.99 5.06
CA VAL A 112 6.41 8.16 5.33
C VAL A 112 6.30 6.90 4.51
N TYR A 113 7.40 6.46 3.90
CA TYR A 113 7.51 5.20 3.17
C TYR A 113 8.77 4.45 3.55
N SER A 114 8.80 3.17 3.25
CA SER A 114 9.90 2.28 3.64
C SER A 114 10.22 1.26 2.56
N ASP A 115 11.04 0.27 2.90
CA ASP A 115 11.39 -0.87 2.05
C ASP A 115 10.39 -2.02 2.24
N LEU A 116 10.38 -2.97 1.29
CA LEU A 116 9.48 -4.11 1.25
C LEU A 116 10.22 -5.39 0.83
N TYR A 117 9.93 -6.48 1.50
CA TYR A 117 10.29 -7.82 1.05
C TYR A 117 9.18 -8.45 0.21
N TYR A 118 9.55 -9.06 -0.92
CA TYR A 118 8.73 -10.08 -1.56
C TYR A 118 9.19 -11.44 -1.06
N VAL A 119 8.23 -12.22 -0.56
CA VAL A 119 8.50 -13.54 0.02
C VAL A 119 7.75 -14.64 -0.72
N ASN A 120 8.24 -15.87 -0.62
CA ASN A 120 7.54 -17.03 -1.14
C ASN A 120 6.16 -17.16 -0.45
N ALA A 121 5.13 -17.49 -1.22
CA ALA A 121 3.76 -17.56 -0.71
C ALA A 121 3.56 -18.68 0.33
N LEU A 122 4.31 -19.79 0.22
CA LEU A 122 4.20 -20.95 1.09
C LEU A 122 5.25 -20.94 2.23
N ASN A 123 6.43 -20.36 1.97
CA ASN A 123 7.49 -20.21 2.95
C ASN A 123 7.90 -18.74 3.05
N THR A 124 7.30 -18.02 3.99
CA THR A 124 7.49 -16.57 4.14
C THR A 124 8.84 -16.14 4.71
N ASP A 125 9.69 -17.10 5.09
CA ASP A 125 11.10 -16.83 5.47
C ASP A 125 12.01 -16.79 4.23
N ASP A 126 11.55 -17.33 3.11
CA ASP A 126 12.25 -17.28 1.83
C ASP A 126 12.00 -15.95 1.11
N VAL A 127 13.01 -15.05 1.17
CA VAL A 127 12.96 -13.73 0.54
C VAL A 127 13.38 -13.85 -0.93
N ILE A 128 12.42 -13.66 -1.82
CA ILE A 128 12.60 -13.75 -3.27
C ILE A 128 13.16 -12.46 -3.87
N ARG A 129 12.76 -11.30 -3.31
CA ARG A 129 13.15 -9.99 -3.84
C ARG A 129 13.12 -8.93 -2.74
N LYS A 130 14.13 -8.04 -2.76
CA LYS A 130 14.25 -6.90 -1.83
C LYS A 130 13.93 -5.61 -2.57
N TRP A 131 12.79 -4.97 -2.26
CA TRP A 131 12.49 -3.65 -2.81
C TRP A 131 13.03 -2.59 -1.87
N LYS A 132 14.27 -2.18 -2.10
CA LYS A 132 14.88 -1.03 -1.43
C LYS A 132 14.40 0.25 -2.13
N SER A 133 13.64 1.06 -1.43
CA SER A 133 13.05 2.30 -1.95
C SER A 133 14.10 3.39 -2.12
N GLY A 134 14.98 3.54 -1.12
CA GLY A 134 15.96 4.61 -1.05
C GLY A 134 15.32 5.99 -0.89
N GLU A 135 16.14 7.01 -0.70
CA GLU A 135 15.69 8.39 -0.56
C GLU A 135 15.07 8.93 -1.86
N TYR A 136 13.97 9.65 -1.72
CA TYR A 136 13.33 10.37 -2.82
C TYR A 136 14.17 11.55 -3.27
N LYS A 137 14.33 11.67 -4.59
CA LYS A 137 14.90 12.85 -5.25
C LYS A 137 13.90 13.42 -6.25
N PRO A 138 13.81 14.75 -6.45
CA PRO A 138 12.75 15.37 -7.26
C PRO A 138 12.56 14.80 -8.68
N LYS A 139 13.62 14.20 -9.25
CA LYS A 139 13.57 13.57 -10.59
C LYS A 139 13.33 12.06 -10.57
N SER A 140 13.20 11.42 -9.40
CA SER A 140 13.14 9.96 -9.25
C SER A 140 12.01 9.32 -10.06
N PHE A 141 10.82 9.92 -10.09
CA PHE A 141 9.69 9.41 -10.88
C PHE A 141 9.99 9.33 -12.38
N TYR A 142 10.75 10.28 -12.92
CA TYR A 142 11.14 10.25 -14.34
C TYR A 142 12.07 9.07 -14.68
N PHE A 143 12.74 8.52 -13.68
CA PHE A 143 13.57 7.32 -13.80
C PHE A 143 12.85 6.06 -13.28
N GLY A 144 11.51 6.06 -13.29
CA GLY A 144 10.69 4.90 -12.95
C GLY A 144 10.66 4.53 -11.46
N TRP A 145 11.08 5.45 -10.57
CA TRP A 145 10.99 5.24 -9.13
C TRP A 145 9.57 5.48 -8.63
N MET A 146 9.16 4.67 -7.68
CA MET A 146 8.03 4.89 -6.78
C MET A 146 8.29 4.11 -5.49
N PRO A 147 7.78 4.54 -4.33
CA PRO A 147 7.82 3.71 -3.14
C PRO A 147 6.83 2.54 -3.26
N PRO A 148 7.05 1.42 -2.56
CA PRO A 148 6.08 0.33 -2.50
C PRO A 148 4.77 0.83 -1.87
N HIS A 149 3.64 0.64 -2.55
CA HIS A 149 2.35 1.17 -2.09
C HIS A 149 2.00 0.74 -0.65
N PRO A 150 2.16 -0.54 -0.24
CA PRO A 150 1.80 -0.95 1.12
C PRO A 150 2.62 -0.26 2.22
N THR A 151 3.83 0.24 1.90
CA THR A 151 4.69 0.95 2.86
C THR A 151 4.43 2.45 2.93
N PHE A 152 3.53 2.98 2.09
CA PHE A 152 3.28 4.42 1.98
C PHE A 152 2.17 4.87 2.92
N PHE A 153 2.58 5.34 4.11
CA PHE A 153 1.70 5.91 5.12
C PHE A 153 1.54 7.39 4.88
N VAL A 154 0.30 7.90 4.91
CA VAL A 154 -0.01 9.28 4.53
C VAL A 154 -0.91 9.93 5.58
N LYS A 155 -0.67 11.19 5.94
CA LYS A 155 -1.59 11.97 6.77
C LYS A 155 -2.97 12.03 6.13
N LYS A 156 -4.02 11.79 6.91
CA LYS A 156 -5.42 11.80 6.44
C LYS A 156 -5.80 13.11 5.76
N ILE A 157 -5.23 14.24 6.20
CA ILE A 157 -5.51 15.54 5.61
C ILE A 157 -5.13 15.60 4.12
N ILE A 158 -4.10 14.87 3.69
CA ILE A 158 -3.65 14.83 2.30
C ILE A 158 -4.73 14.18 1.42
N TYR A 159 -5.37 13.09 1.86
CA TYR A 159 -6.51 12.49 1.16
C TYR A 159 -7.69 13.47 1.07
N LYS A 160 -7.99 14.21 2.16
CA LYS A 160 -9.06 15.21 2.16
C LYS A 160 -8.83 16.34 1.17
N THR A 161 -7.58 16.78 1.01
CA THR A 161 -7.25 17.96 0.17
C THR A 161 -6.95 17.59 -1.27
N LEU A 162 -6.33 16.42 -1.49
CA LEU A 162 -5.87 16.01 -2.82
C LEU A 162 -6.68 14.85 -3.41
N GLY A 163 -7.63 14.28 -2.66
CA GLY A 163 -8.53 13.21 -3.10
C GLY A 163 -7.98 11.80 -2.91
N ASP A 164 -8.89 10.84 -2.96
CA ASP A 164 -8.66 9.40 -2.78
C ASP A 164 -8.14 8.75 -4.08
N PHE A 165 -8.12 7.40 -4.15
CA PHE A 165 -7.74 6.66 -5.36
C PHE A 165 -8.71 6.93 -6.51
N ASN A 166 -8.17 7.12 -7.72
CA ASN A 166 -8.95 7.32 -8.93
C ASN A 166 -9.51 5.99 -9.44
N LEU A 167 -10.83 5.82 -9.37
CA LEU A 167 -11.52 4.57 -9.76
C LEU A 167 -11.57 4.33 -11.27
N ASN A 168 -11.18 5.29 -12.10
CA ASN A 168 -11.05 5.09 -13.54
C ASN A 168 -9.80 4.27 -13.92
N LEU A 169 -8.88 4.08 -12.97
CA LEU A 169 -7.69 3.24 -13.14
C LEU A 169 -7.87 1.92 -12.36
N LYS A 170 -7.64 0.80 -13.04
CA LYS A 170 -7.86 -0.54 -12.45
C LYS A 170 -6.59 -1.14 -11.82
N SER A 171 -5.42 -0.73 -12.27
CA SER A 171 -4.13 -1.30 -11.88
C SER A 171 -3.03 -0.29 -11.54
N ALA A 172 -3.25 1.00 -11.82
CA ALA A 172 -2.26 2.04 -11.61
C ALA A 172 -2.77 3.25 -10.79
N ALA A 173 -3.87 3.08 -10.03
CA ALA A 173 -4.40 4.18 -9.21
C ALA A 173 -3.48 4.51 -8.02
N ASP A 174 -2.71 3.56 -7.51
CA ASP A 174 -1.64 3.79 -6.53
C ASP A 174 -0.50 4.65 -7.11
N TYR A 175 -0.08 4.35 -8.34
CA TYR A 175 0.93 5.12 -9.04
C TYR A 175 0.44 6.54 -9.35
N GLU A 176 -0.81 6.69 -9.83
CA GLU A 176 -1.46 7.97 -10.07
C GLU A 176 -1.49 8.82 -8.79
N LEU A 177 -1.93 8.23 -7.68
CA LEU A 177 -2.01 8.88 -6.37
C LEU A 177 -0.63 9.39 -5.92
N MET A 178 0.41 8.58 -6.06
CA MET A 178 1.77 8.97 -5.69
C MET A 178 2.32 10.07 -6.58
N LEU A 179 2.05 10.04 -7.90
CA LEU A 179 2.38 11.15 -8.81
C LEU A 179 1.67 12.43 -8.39
N ARG A 180 0.38 12.34 -8.07
CA ARG A 180 -0.43 13.47 -7.60
C ARG A 180 0.10 14.05 -6.31
N PHE A 181 0.35 13.21 -5.32
CA PHE A 181 0.79 13.68 -4.00
C PHE A 181 2.23 14.19 -4.04
N ILE A 182 3.16 13.37 -4.53
CA ILE A 182 4.59 13.60 -4.37
C ILE A 182 5.13 14.52 -5.48
N LEU A 183 4.84 14.23 -6.75
CA LEU A 183 5.48 14.95 -7.86
C LEU A 183 4.72 16.24 -8.19
N LYS A 184 3.38 16.20 -8.28
CA LYS A 184 2.54 17.35 -8.64
C LYS A 184 2.38 18.32 -7.48
N ASN A 185 1.93 17.83 -6.32
CA ASN A 185 1.61 18.66 -5.16
C ASN A 185 2.78 18.80 -4.16
N LYS A 186 3.88 18.09 -4.38
CA LYS A 186 5.14 18.22 -3.62
C LYS A 186 4.96 18.10 -2.11
N ILE A 187 4.09 17.16 -1.66
CA ILE A 187 3.98 16.88 -0.24
C ILE A 187 5.36 16.50 0.34
N VAL A 188 5.59 16.79 1.61
CA VAL A 188 6.83 16.43 2.29
C VAL A 188 6.79 14.95 2.63
N ILE A 189 7.74 14.18 2.10
CA ILE A 189 7.84 12.75 2.36
C ILE A 189 9.15 12.40 3.06
N SER A 190 9.13 11.40 3.94
CA SER A 190 10.30 10.88 4.64
C SER A 190 10.49 9.40 4.34
N TYR A 191 11.74 8.97 4.25
CA TYR A 191 12.14 7.58 4.05
C TYR A 191 12.55 6.94 5.37
N LEU A 192 11.85 5.87 5.75
CA LEU A 192 12.22 4.98 6.84
C LEU A 192 13.06 3.83 6.26
N PRO A 193 14.40 3.78 6.47
CA PRO A 193 15.30 2.84 5.82
C PRO A 193 15.21 1.44 6.44
N GLU A 194 14.02 0.86 6.46
CA GLU A 194 13.72 -0.45 7.00
C GLU A 194 12.78 -1.24 6.10
N TYR A 195 12.92 -2.57 6.09
CA TYR A 195 11.95 -3.48 5.47
C TYR A 195 10.81 -3.72 6.44
N THR A 196 9.67 -3.08 6.19
CA THR A 196 8.56 -3.06 7.15
C THR A 196 7.46 -4.08 6.84
N ILE A 197 7.37 -4.52 5.59
CA ILE A 197 6.32 -5.43 5.12
C ILE A 197 6.94 -6.59 4.36
N LYS A 198 6.43 -7.80 4.61
CA LYS A 198 6.59 -8.99 3.79
C LYS A 198 5.35 -9.12 2.90
N MET A 199 5.54 -9.05 1.59
CA MET A 199 4.52 -9.20 0.57
C MET A 199 4.69 -10.53 -0.15
N ARG A 200 3.64 -11.37 -0.16
CA ARG A 200 3.68 -12.66 -0.84
C ARG A 200 3.71 -12.50 -2.36
N ILE A 201 4.53 -13.31 -3.03
CA ILE A 201 4.49 -13.39 -4.51
C ILE A 201 3.23 -14.15 -4.95
N GLY A 202 2.74 -13.84 -6.17
CA GLY A 202 1.57 -14.55 -6.73
C GLY A 202 0.25 -13.80 -6.69
N GLY A 203 0.22 -12.58 -6.13
CA GLY A 203 -0.98 -11.73 -6.13
C GLY A 203 -1.49 -11.40 -7.54
N LYS A 204 -2.77 -11.03 -7.62
CA LYS A 204 -3.53 -10.79 -8.88
C LYS A 204 -2.84 -9.85 -9.89
N SER A 205 -2.00 -8.93 -9.44
CA SER A 205 -1.33 -7.92 -10.26
C SER A 205 -0.23 -8.47 -11.18
N ASN A 206 0.32 -9.65 -10.87
CA ASN A 206 1.47 -10.23 -11.59
C ASN A 206 1.12 -11.41 -12.53
N ALA A 207 -0.17 -11.74 -12.67
CA ALA A 207 -0.63 -13.01 -13.22
C ALA A 207 -0.51 -13.20 -14.75
N SER A 208 -0.29 -12.16 -15.59
CA SER A 208 -0.12 -12.37 -17.04
C SER A 208 0.61 -11.24 -17.78
N PHE A 209 1.19 -11.58 -18.97
CA PHE A 209 1.80 -10.62 -19.89
C PHE A 209 0.81 -9.55 -20.38
N SER A 210 -0.44 -9.92 -20.62
CA SER A 210 -1.51 -9.00 -21.05
C SER A 210 -1.79 -7.93 -19.98
N ASN A 211 -1.71 -8.29 -18.70
CA ASN A 211 -1.86 -7.34 -17.60
C ASN A 211 -0.71 -6.32 -17.53
N ARG A 212 0.51 -6.70 -17.94
CA ARG A 212 1.67 -5.78 -18.00
C ARG A 212 1.52 -4.70 -19.08
N PHE A 213 0.96 -5.04 -20.26
CA PHE A 213 0.67 -4.03 -21.29
C PHE A 213 -0.43 -3.06 -20.86
N LYS A 214 -1.50 -3.57 -20.24
CA LYS A 214 -2.59 -2.73 -19.69
C LYS A 214 -2.05 -1.81 -18.60
N ALA A 215 -1.23 -2.32 -17.68
CA ALA A 215 -0.61 -1.53 -16.62
C ALA A 215 0.27 -0.40 -17.18
N ASN A 216 1.05 -0.65 -18.24
CA ASN A 216 1.87 0.38 -18.87
C ASN A 216 1.03 1.49 -19.53
N LYS A 217 -0.12 1.14 -20.12
CA LYS A 217 -1.08 2.13 -20.65
C LYS A 217 -1.67 2.97 -19.53
N GLU A 218 -2.09 2.34 -18.43
CA GLU A 218 -2.62 3.07 -17.27
C GLU A 218 -1.53 3.90 -16.56
N ASP A 219 -0.28 3.43 -16.52
CA ASP A 219 0.85 4.24 -16.05
C ASP A 219 0.98 5.55 -16.84
N ARG A 220 0.82 5.51 -18.18
CA ARG A 220 0.81 6.72 -19.02
C ARG A 220 -0.38 7.62 -18.69
N GLN A 221 -1.57 7.03 -18.56
CA GLN A 221 -2.77 7.77 -18.18
C GLN A 221 -2.61 8.45 -16.81
N ALA A 222 -1.90 7.82 -15.87
CA ALA A 222 -1.62 8.41 -14.56
C ALA A 222 -0.82 9.72 -14.65
N TRP A 223 0.11 9.84 -15.60
CA TRP A 223 0.81 11.09 -15.89
C TRP A 223 -0.12 12.13 -16.48
N ASP A 224 -0.90 11.74 -17.50
CA ASP A 224 -1.81 12.65 -18.24
C ASP A 224 -2.90 13.21 -17.33
N ILE A 225 -3.53 12.38 -16.49
CA ILE A 225 -4.54 12.79 -15.49
C ILE A 225 -3.98 13.84 -14.53
N ASN A 226 -2.71 13.73 -14.17
CA ASN A 226 -2.03 14.71 -13.31
C ASN A 226 -1.57 15.97 -14.05
N GLY A 227 -1.71 16.05 -15.36
CA GLY A 227 -1.16 17.14 -16.18
C GLY A 227 0.36 17.12 -16.25
N LEU A 228 0.98 15.96 -15.98
CA LEU A 228 2.43 15.74 -15.99
C LEU A 228 2.85 15.08 -17.30
N LYS A 229 4.05 15.39 -17.78
CA LYS A 229 4.60 14.80 -19.01
C LYS A 229 5.76 13.89 -18.65
N PRO A 230 5.64 12.55 -18.83
CA PRO A 230 6.75 11.63 -18.64
C PRO A 230 7.81 11.90 -19.75
N LYS A 231 9.07 11.64 -19.45
CA LYS A 231 10.11 11.58 -20.47
C LYS A 231 9.91 10.30 -21.29
N PHE A 232 10.45 10.25 -22.53
CA PHE A 232 10.29 9.08 -23.41
C PHE A 232 10.79 7.78 -22.78
N TYR A 233 11.79 7.85 -21.91
CA TYR A 233 12.37 6.69 -21.22
C TYR A 233 11.66 6.32 -19.90
N THR A 234 10.82 7.19 -19.32
CA THR A 234 10.27 7.03 -17.96
C THR A 234 9.55 5.69 -17.77
N LEU A 235 8.66 5.34 -18.70
CA LEU A 235 7.86 4.12 -18.61
C LEU A 235 8.68 2.85 -18.89
N TYR A 236 9.82 2.97 -19.58
CA TYR A 236 10.75 1.86 -19.79
C TYR A 236 11.63 1.61 -18.55
N PHE A 237 12.04 2.66 -17.84
CA PHE A 237 12.83 2.51 -16.62
C PHE A 237 12.04 1.89 -15.47
N LYS A 238 10.72 2.08 -15.39
CA LYS A 238 9.88 1.52 -14.32
C LYS A 238 9.99 -0.03 -14.21
N PRO A 239 9.84 -0.81 -15.29
CA PRO A 239 10.09 -2.26 -15.22
C PRO A 239 11.57 -2.62 -15.06
N LEU A 240 12.52 -1.86 -15.61
CA LEU A 240 13.95 -2.14 -15.48
C LEU A 240 14.43 -2.03 -14.03
N ARG A 241 13.93 -1.06 -13.26
CA ARG A 241 14.24 -0.96 -11.82
C ARG A 241 13.83 -2.19 -11.01
N LYS A 242 12.86 -2.98 -11.48
CA LYS A 242 12.51 -4.23 -10.81
C LYS A 242 13.63 -5.27 -10.88
N LEU A 243 14.48 -5.22 -11.91
CA LEU A 243 15.61 -6.15 -12.05
C LEU A 243 16.66 -5.94 -10.97
N ILE A 244 16.92 -4.70 -10.57
CA ILE A 244 17.92 -4.36 -9.52
C ILE A 244 17.49 -4.87 -8.14
N GLN A 245 16.22 -5.19 -7.95
CA GLN A 245 15.65 -5.64 -6.67
C GLN A 245 15.87 -7.14 -6.42
N PHE A 246 16.41 -7.88 -7.38
CA PHE A 246 16.74 -9.30 -7.25
C PHE A 246 18.20 -9.55 -6.81
N PHE A 247 18.99 -8.48 -6.71
CA PHE A 247 20.40 -8.48 -6.30
C PHE A 247 20.57 -7.59 -5.02
#